data_5bccb20440f61f58206d9d0a9a39d7f5
#
_entry.id   5bccb20440f61f58206d9d0a9a39d7f5
#
_cell.length_a   1.000
_cell.length_b   1.000
_cell.length_c   1.000
_cell.angle_alpha   90.00
_cell.angle_beta   90.00
_cell.angle_gamma   90.00
#
_symmetry.space_group_name_H-M   'P 1'
#
loop_
_entity.id
_entity.type
_entity.pdbx_description
1 polymer ?
#
loop_
_entity_poly.entity_id
_entity_poly.type
_entity_poly.pdbx_seq_one_letter_code
_entity_poly.pdbx_strand_id
1 'polypeptide(L)'
;VFCVTNAHADMVVEELRAAFKKKYPQLEHDAIIKITGDADKDARKVQTMITRFNKERLPNIVVTVDLLTTGVDIPSICNIVFLRKVRSRILYEQMKGRATRLCPEVNKTSFKIFDCVDIYSTLESVDTMRPVVVRPKVELQTLVNEITDSETYKITEADGRSFAEHSHEQLVA
;
A
#
# COMPACT_ATOMS: atom_id res chain seq x y z
N VAL A 1 6.01 -9.91 2.36
CA VAL A 1 5.61 -9.87 3.78
C VAL A 1 6.24 -8.65 4.42
N PHE A 2 5.43 -7.81 5.09
CA PHE A 2 5.91 -6.60 5.76
C PHE A 2 6.01 -6.82 7.28
N CYS A 3 7.21 -6.64 7.83
CA CYS A 3 7.55 -6.83 9.24
C CYS A 3 7.82 -5.50 9.94
N VAL A 4 7.88 -5.53 11.29
CA VAL A 4 8.10 -4.34 12.13
C VAL A 4 9.57 -3.95 12.18
N THR A 5 10.45 -4.95 12.42
CA THR A 5 11.90 -4.77 12.62
C THR A 5 12.69 -5.83 11.85
N ASN A 6 13.99 -5.62 11.72
CA ASN A 6 14.90 -6.59 11.11
C ASN A 6 14.91 -7.94 11.84
N ALA A 7 14.90 -7.93 13.18
CA ALA A 7 14.83 -9.15 13.98
C ALA A 7 13.50 -9.90 13.77
N HIS A 8 12.39 -9.16 13.68
CA HIS A 8 11.08 -9.75 13.33
C HIS A 8 11.11 -10.37 11.93
N ALA A 9 11.71 -9.71 10.95
CA ALA A 9 11.84 -10.25 9.60
C ALA A 9 12.68 -11.53 9.56
N ASP A 10 13.77 -11.62 10.34
CA ASP A 10 14.59 -12.83 10.45
C ASP A 10 13.77 -14.00 11.02
N MET A 11 13.06 -13.77 12.13
CA MET A 11 12.19 -14.78 12.74
C MET A 11 11.11 -15.25 11.73
N VAL A 12 10.47 -14.33 11.01
CA VAL A 12 9.44 -14.67 10.02
C VAL A 12 10.02 -15.49 8.86
N VAL A 13 11.23 -15.20 8.39
CA VAL A 13 11.91 -16.02 7.36
C VAL A 13 12.12 -17.45 7.85
N GLU A 14 12.61 -17.62 9.08
CA GLU A 14 12.86 -18.94 9.67
C GLU A 14 11.55 -19.74 9.84
N GLU A 15 10.52 -19.13 10.40
CA GLU A 15 9.21 -19.75 10.58
C GLU A 15 8.54 -20.13 9.24
N LEU A 16 8.60 -19.25 8.25
CA LEU A 16 8.08 -19.55 6.92
C LEU A 16 8.85 -20.71 6.28
N ARG A 17 10.18 -20.73 6.37
CA ARG A 17 10.99 -21.85 5.86
C ARG A 17 10.64 -23.15 6.55
N ALA A 18 10.51 -23.15 7.86
CA ALA A 18 10.13 -24.36 8.64
C ALA A 18 8.74 -24.85 8.27
N ALA A 19 7.75 -23.95 8.18
CA ALA A 19 6.38 -24.28 7.82
C ALA A 19 6.26 -24.82 6.37
N PHE A 20 6.90 -24.12 5.41
CA PHE A 20 6.86 -24.53 4.00
C PHE A 20 7.63 -25.83 3.75
N LYS A 21 8.75 -26.06 4.45
CA LYS A 21 9.52 -27.30 4.31
C LYS A 21 8.74 -28.54 4.75
N LYS A 22 7.85 -28.42 5.74
CA LYS A 22 6.95 -29.49 6.15
C LYS A 22 6.01 -29.92 5.02
N LYS A 23 5.52 -28.96 4.24
CA LYS A 23 4.59 -29.20 3.14
C LYS A 23 5.31 -29.46 1.81
N TYR A 24 6.43 -28.84 1.60
CA TYR A 24 7.26 -28.90 0.40
C TYR A 24 8.70 -29.26 0.77
N PRO A 25 9.05 -30.56 0.96
CA PRO A 25 10.38 -30.99 1.40
C PRO A 25 11.52 -30.54 0.47
N GLN A 26 11.20 -30.30 -0.81
CA GLN A 26 12.16 -29.87 -1.84
C GLN A 26 12.29 -28.32 -1.93
N LEU A 27 11.75 -27.58 -0.94
CA LEU A 27 11.84 -26.13 -0.94
C LEU A 27 13.31 -25.68 -0.92
N GLU A 28 13.69 -24.95 -1.96
CA GLU A 28 15.01 -24.35 -2.05
C GLU A 28 15.18 -23.24 -0.99
N HIS A 29 16.36 -23.12 -0.42
CA HIS A 29 16.66 -22.15 0.64
C HIS A 29 16.40 -20.71 0.15
N ASP A 30 16.68 -20.44 -1.11
CA ASP A 30 16.51 -19.13 -1.75
C ASP A 30 15.05 -18.78 -2.11
N ALA A 31 14.12 -19.72 -1.89
CA ALA A 31 12.69 -19.45 -2.15
C ALA A 31 12.11 -18.38 -1.23
N ILE A 32 12.66 -18.24 -0.02
CA ILE A 32 12.23 -17.27 0.99
C ILE A 32 13.45 -16.49 1.45
N ILE A 33 13.47 -15.19 1.21
CA ILE A 33 14.60 -14.31 1.58
C ILE A 33 14.12 -13.06 2.30
N LYS A 34 15.04 -12.46 3.07
CA LYS A 34 14.88 -11.12 3.63
C LYS A 34 15.53 -10.09 2.73
N ILE A 35 14.83 -8.99 2.46
CA ILE A 35 15.39 -7.79 1.81
C ILE A 35 15.04 -6.59 2.68
N THR A 36 16.03 -5.92 3.27
CA THR A 36 15.85 -4.73 4.12
C THR A 36 16.92 -3.69 3.81
N GLY A 37 16.57 -2.41 3.91
CA GLY A 37 17.50 -1.32 3.59
C GLY A 37 18.66 -1.18 4.57
N ASP A 38 18.48 -1.60 5.84
CA ASP A 38 19.49 -1.46 6.90
C ASP A 38 20.46 -2.64 6.98
N ALA A 39 20.06 -3.82 6.49
CA ALA A 39 20.82 -5.05 6.70
C ALA A 39 22.07 -5.12 5.82
N ASP A 40 22.05 -4.48 4.67
CA ASP A 40 23.18 -4.41 3.76
C ASP A 40 23.53 -2.94 3.54
N LYS A 41 24.61 -2.48 4.13
CA LYS A 41 25.22 -1.17 3.83
C LYS A 41 25.60 -1.01 2.35
N ASP A 42 25.35 -2.04 1.55
CA ASP A 42 25.61 -2.09 0.12
C ASP A 42 24.29 -2.04 -0.67
N ALA A 43 23.90 -0.83 -1.10
CA ALA A 43 22.72 -0.61 -1.94
C ALA A 43 22.71 -1.46 -3.23
N ARG A 44 23.91 -1.87 -3.73
CA ARG A 44 24.03 -2.73 -4.92
C ARG A 44 23.51 -4.14 -4.65
N LYS A 45 23.78 -4.71 -3.47
CA LYS A 45 23.26 -6.03 -3.09
C LYS A 45 21.74 -6.02 -3.01
N VAL A 46 21.15 -5.00 -2.34
CA VAL A 46 19.71 -4.84 -2.26
C VAL A 46 19.10 -4.77 -3.65
N GLN A 47 19.68 -3.96 -4.54
CA GLN A 47 19.21 -3.85 -5.93
C GLN A 47 19.32 -5.16 -6.71
N THR A 48 20.39 -5.93 -6.50
CA THR A 48 20.56 -7.26 -7.11
C THR A 48 19.49 -8.23 -6.63
N MET A 49 19.21 -8.27 -5.32
CA MET A 49 18.16 -9.14 -4.74
C MET A 49 16.77 -8.77 -5.25
N ILE A 50 16.49 -7.47 -5.40
CA ILE A 50 15.26 -6.96 -6.01
C ILE A 50 15.14 -7.38 -7.47
N THR A 51 16.22 -7.29 -8.23
CA THR A 51 16.26 -7.70 -9.63
C THR A 51 16.02 -9.20 -9.77
N ARG A 52 16.61 -10.02 -8.89
CA ARG A 52 16.34 -11.46 -8.83
C ARG A 52 14.85 -11.74 -8.56
N PHE A 53 14.29 -11.09 -7.56
CA PHE A 53 12.87 -11.26 -7.21
C PHE A 53 11.91 -10.87 -8.35
N ASN A 54 12.30 -9.91 -9.18
CA ASN A 54 11.49 -9.48 -10.33
C ASN A 54 11.64 -10.38 -11.57
N LYS A 55 12.85 -10.92 -11.82
CA LYS A 55 13.20 -11.55 -13.09
C LYS A 55 13.44 -13.06 -13.01
N GLU A 56 13.76 -13.58 -11.85
CA GLU A 56 14.10 -14.98 -11.67
C GLU A 56 12.92 -15.77 -11.06
N ARG A 57 12.97 -17.10 -11.22
CA ARG A 57 12.00 -18.02 -10.62
C ARG A 57 12.01 -17.94 -9.09
N LEU A 58 13.15 -17.67 -8.51
CA LEU A 58 13.36 -17.52 -7.07
C LEU A 58 14.06 -16.19 -6.78
N PRO A 59 13.73 -15.56 -5.66
CA PRO A 59 12.83 -15.97 -4.57
C PRO A 59 11.34 -15.81 -4.93
N ASN A 60 10.47 -16.59 -4.26
CA ASN A 60 9.01 -16.47 -4.38
C ASN A 60 8.41 -15.64 -3.24
N ILE A 61 9.07 -15.62 -2.08
CA ILE A 61 8.64 -14.89 -0.90
C ILE A 61 9.75 -13.96 -0.44
N VAL A 62 9.42 -12.68 -0.35
CA VAL A 62 10.29 -11.66 0.22
C VAL A 62 9.71 -11.15 1.51
N VAL A 63 10.53 -11.16 2.56
CA VAL A 63 10.22 -10.59 3.87
C VAL A 63 11.01 -9.29 4.02
N THR A 64 10.33 -8.22 4.41
CA THR A 64 10.93 -6.87 4.44
C THR A 64 10.39 -6.02 5.58
N VAL A 65 11.15 -5.01 5.95
CA VAL A 65 10.71 -3.95 6.87
C VAL A 65 10.33 -2.70 6.08
N ASP A 66 11.17 -2.25 5.15
CA ASP A 66 11.05 -0.97 4.45
C ASP A 66 11.48 -1.04 2.97
N LEU A 67 10.84 -1.91 2.18
CA LEU A 67 11.07 -1.92 0.72
C LEU A 67 10.53 -0.68 0.00
N LEU A 68 9.92 0.24 0.74
CA LEU A 68 9.22 1.41 0.18
C LEU A 68 10.18 2.50 -0.32
N THR A 69 11.38 2.57 0.26
CA THR A 69 12.36 3.61 -0.05
C THR A 69 13.13 3.37 -1.35
N THR A 70 13.03 2.17 -1.92
CA THR A 70 13.91 1.73 -3.03
C THR A 70 13.31 1.86 -4.42
N GLY A 71 12.11 2.46 -4.57
CA GLY A 71 11.49 2.62 -5.91
C GLY A 71 11.19 1.30 -6.65
N VAL A 72 11.11 0.20 -5.91
CA VAL A 72 10.94 -1.15 -6.47
C VAL A 72 9.60 -1.29 -7.16
N ASP A 73 9.65 -1.63 -8.43
CA ASP A 73 8.50 -1.96 -9.25
C ASP A 73 8.52 -3.44 -9.63
N ILE A 74 7.64 -4.23 -9.04
CA ILE A 74 7.51 -5.66 -9.29
C ILE A 74 6.05 -6.00 -9.58
N PRO A 75 5.62 -5.93 -10.85
CA PRO A 75 4.24 -6.18 -11.23
C PRO A 75 3.73 -7.58 -10.86
N SER A 76 4.62 -8.57 -10.80
CA SER A 76 4.31 -9.98 -10.51
C SER A 76 3.89 -10.25 -9.06
N ILE A 77 3.97 -9.30 -8.13
CA ILE A 77 3.52 -9.48 -6.75
C ILE A 77 2.02 -9.73 -6.72
N CYS A 78 1.60 -10.95 -6.33
CA CYS A 78 0.20 -11.37 -6.22
C CYS A 78 -0.33 -11.31 -4.79
N ASN A 79 0.54 -11.36 -3.79
CA ASN A 79 0.15 -11.42 -2.38
C ASN A 79 0.93 -10.41 -1.55
N ILE A 80 0.21 -9.70 -0.69
CA ILE A 80 0.80 -8.85 0.34
C ILE A 80 0.36 -9.38 1.69
N VAL A 81 1.30 -9.50 2.63
CA VAL A 81 1.03 -9.90 4.01
C VAL A 81 1.53 -8.81 4.95
N PHE A 82 0.65 -8.30 5.77
CA PHE A 82 0.97 -7.31 6.79
C PHE A 82 1.11 -7.96 8.15
N LEU A 83 2.34 -7.97 8.68
CA LEU A 83 2.68 -8.36 10.05
C LEU A 83 3.11 -7.14 10.88
N ARG A 84 2.85 -5.92 10.39
CA ARG A 84 3.10 -4.66 11.08
C ARG A 84 1.86 -3.77 11.00
N LYS A 85 1.57 -3.08 12.10
CA LYS A 85 0.55 -2.01 12.08
C LYS A 85 1.06 -0.81 11.27
N VAL A 86 0.25 -0.35 10.35
CA VAL A 86 0.52 0.84 9.53
C VAL A 86 -0.46 1.92 9.96
N ARG A 87 0.04 2.99 10.56
CA ARG A 87 -0.76 4.12 11.04
C ARG A 87 -0.96 5.21 10.00
N SER A 88 -0.16 5.19 8.94
CA SER A 88 -0.24 6.16 7.86
C SER A 88 -0.97 5.57 6.66
N ARG A 89 -2.08 6.19 6.25
CA ARG A 89 -2.81 5.81 5.04
C ARG A 89 -1.92 5.90 3.80
N ILE A 90 -1.10 6.96 3.71
CA ILE A 90 -0.17 7.14 2.59
C ILE A 90 0.79 5.95 2.49
N LEU A 91 1.35 5.52 3.63
CA LEU A 91 2.25 4.38 3.68
C LEU A 91 1.52 3.09 3.28
N TYR A 92 0.30 2.87 3.78
CA TYR A 92 -0.53 1.73 3.39
C TYR A 92 -0.80 1.69 1.88
N GLU A 93 -1.23 2.82 1.31
CA GLU A 93 -1.49 2.92 -0.13
C GLU A 93 -0.22 2.70 -0.97
N GLN A 94 0.93 3.17 -0.50
CA GLN A 94 2.21 2.89 -1.15
C GLN A 94 2.56 1.40 -1.12
N MET A 95 2.32 0.73 0.00
CA MET A 95 2.54 -0.73 0.14
C MET A 95 1.58 -1.51 -0.76
N LYS A 96 0.31 -1.16 -0.75
CA LYS A 96 -0.72 -1.76 -1.60
C LYS A 96 -0.42 -1.53 -3.09
N GLY A 97 -0.02 -0.33 -3.46
CA GLY A 97 0.31 0.06 -4.82
C GLY A 97 1.39 -0.81 -5.48
N ARG A 98 2.22 -1.48 -4.68
CA ARG A 98 3.22 -2.44 -5.22
C ARG A 98 2.58 -3.69 -5.84
N ALA A 99 1.37 -4.05 -5.44
CA ALA A 99 0.67 -5.23 -5.94
C ALA A 99 -0.52 -4.91 -6.87
N THR A 100 -0.86 -3.64 -7.06
CA THR A 100 -2.05 -3.29 -7.87
C THR A 100 -1.82 -3.41 -9.38
N ARG A 101 -0.57 -3.49 -9.84
CA ARG A 101 -0.26 -3.56 -11.26
C ARG A 101 -0.64 -4.92 -11.83
N LEU A 102 -1.19 -4.91 -13.04
CA LEU A 102 -1.43 -6.12 -13.80
C LEU A 102 -0.10 -6.69 -14.32
N CYS A 103 -0.03 -7.99 -14.44
CA CYS A 103 1.13 -8.68 -15.01
C CYS A 103 0.63 -9.84 -15.88
N PRO A 104 0.42 -9.61 -17.18
CA PRO A 104 -0.06 -10.63 -18.11
C PRO A 104 0.89 -11.83 -18.22
N GLU A 105 2.18 -11.61 -18.04
CA GLU A 105 3.23 -12.64 -18.13
C GLU A 105 3.02 -13.80 -17.14
N VAL A 106 2.43 -13.49 -15.97
CA VAL A 106 2.08 -14.48 -14.95
C VAL A 106 0.56 -14.65 -14.78
N ASN A 107 -0.23 -14.23 -15.77
CA ASN A 107 -1.70 -14.27 -15.74
C ASN A 107 -2.31 -13.62 -14.48
N LYS A 108 -1.66 -12.58 -13.97
CA LYS A 108 -2.14 -11.88 -12.78
C LYS A 108 -3.30 -10.95 -13.13
N THR A 109 -4.49 -11.30 -12.68
CA THR A 109 -5.73 -10.52 -12.82
C THR A 109 -6.16 -9.85 -11.51
N SER A 110 -5.63 -10.32 -10.39
CA SER A 110 -5.96 -9.81 -9.06
C SER A 110 -4.77 -9.96 -8.11
N PHE A 111 -4.87 -9.35 -6.94
CA PHE A 111 -3.93 -9.55 -5.84
C PHE A 111 -4.70 -9.74 -4.53
N LYS A 112 -4.04 -10.34 -3.54
CA LYS A 112 -4.62 -10.60 -2.22
C LYS A 112 -3.84 -9.84 -1.15
N ILE A 113 -4.56 -9.30 -0.20
CA ILE A 113 -3.99 -8.70 1.01
C ILE A 113 -4.36 -9.60 2.20
N PHE A 114 -3.36 -9.98 2.97
CA PHE A 114 -3.51 -10.70 4.23
C PHE A 114 -3.18 -9.71 5.35
N ASP A 115 -4.21 -9.24 6.02
CA ASP A 115 -4.09 -8.35 7.17
C ASP A 115 -4.08 -9.18 8.45
N CYS A 116 -2.88 -9.37 9.02
CA CYS A 116 -2.69 -10.16 10.23
C CYS A 116 -2.68 -9.29 11.51
N VAL A 117 -2.84 -7.98 11.39
CA VAL A 117 -2.66 -7.02 12.49
C VAL A 117 -3.79 -5.98 12.57
N ASP A 118 -4.88 -6.24 11.86
CA ASP A 118 -6.08 -5.39 11.86
C ASP A 118 -5.79 -3.93 11.46
N ILE A 119 -5.18 -3.77 10.28
CA ILE A 119 -4.89 -2.44 9.71
C ILE A 119 -6.17 -1.75 9.29
N TYR A 120 -7.13 -2.49 8.73
CA TYR A 120 -8.36 -1.91 8.19
C TYR A 120 -9.16 -1.16 9.27
N SER A 121 -9.39 -1.74 10.44
CA SER A 121 -10.10 -1.05 11.53
C SER A 121 -9.32 0.17 12.04
N THR A 122 -7.99 0.10 12.04
CA THR A 122 -7.13 1.23 12.42
C THR A 122 -7.22 2.37 11.39
N LEU A 123 -7.34 2.05 10.10
CA LEU A 123 -7.43 3.04 9.03
C LEU A 123 -8.86 3.58 8.87
N GLU A 124 -9.90 2.79 9.13
CA GLU A 124 -11.28 3.26 9.17
C GLU A 124 -11.49 4.35 10.22
N SER A 125 -10.90 4.22 11.39
CA SER A 125 -10.96 5.27 12.43
C SER A 125 -10.27 6.58 11.99
N VAL A 126 -9.35 6.51 11.03
CA VAL A 126 -8.69 7.67 10.41
C VAL A 126 -9.47 8.16 9.18
N ASP A 127 -10.30 7.31 8.58
CA ASP A 127 -11.18 7.67 7.45
C ASP A 127 -12.39 8.52 7.89
N THR A 128 -12.72 8.55 9.19
CA THR A 128 -13.64 9.55 9.76
C THR A 128 -13.02 10.96 9.83
N MET A 129 -11.70 11.10 9.71
CA MET A 129 -11.12 12.30 9.13
C MET A 129 -11.37 12.23 7.63
N ARG A 130 -12.48 12.82 7.18
CA ARG A 130 -12.82 12.96 5.77
C ARG A 130 -11.55 13.23 4.97
N PRO A 131 -11.31 12.54 3.85
CA PRO A 131 -10.43 13.13 2.88
C PRO A 131 -11.00 14.51 2.67
N VAL A 132 -10.22 15.53 2.88
CA VAL A 132 -10.41 16.75 2.12
C VAL A 132 -10.31 16.24 0.69
N VAL A 133 -11.46 15.99 0.07
CA VAL A 133 -11.54 15.78 -1.36
C VAL A 133 -11.10 17.13 -1.87
N VAL A 134 -9.80 17.25 -2.07
CA VAL A 134 -9.28 18.25 -3.00
C VAL A 134 -9.86 17.79 -4.33
N ARG A 135 -11.07 18.24 -4.61
CA ARG A 135 -11.66 18.12 -5.94
C ARG A 135 -10.57 18.66 -6.86
N PRO A 136 -10.12 17.89 -7.84
CA PRO A 136 -9.04 18.33 -8.70
C PRO A 136 -9.47 19.68 -9.28
N LYS A 137 -8.84 20.76 -8.81
CA LYS A 137 -8.96 22.12 -9.32
C LYS A 137 -10.37 22.44 -9.81
N VAL A 138 -11.29 22.69 -8.90
CA VAL A 138 -12.52 23.38 -9.27
C VAL A 138 -12.08 24.79 -9.66
N GLU A 139 -12.32 25.17 -10.92
CA GLU A 139 -11.96 26.50 -11.39
C GLU A 139 -12.72 27.52 -10.54
N LEU A 140 -12.07 28.64 -10.21
CA LEU A 140 -12.65 29.73 -9.43
C LEU A 140 -14.02 30.14 -9.96
N GLN A 141 -14.18 30.14 -11.28
CA GLN A 141 -15.43 30.46 -11.95
C GLN A 141 -16.56 29.48 -11.63
N THR A 142 -16.23 28.20 -11.46
CA THR A 142 -17.21 27.16 -11.09
C THR A 142 -17.68 27.38 -9.65
N LEU A 143 -16.75 27.64 -8.70
CA LEU A 143 -17.10 27.94 -7.31
C LEU A 143 -17.99 29.19 -7.18
N VAL A 144 -17.68 30.24 -7.94
CA VAL A 144 -18.51 31.47 -7.96
C VAL A 144 -19.88 31.18 -8.53
N ASN A 145 -19.99 30.41 -9.60
CA ASN A 145 -21.28 30.04 -10.19
C ASN A 145 -22.11 29.18 -9.22
N GLU A 146 -21.51 28.25 -8.50
CA GLU A 146 -22.17 27.41 -7.51
C GLU A 146 -22.70 28.21 -6.33
N ILE A 147 -21.99 29.23 -5.88
CA ILE A 147 -22.42 30.12 -4.78
C ILE A 147 -23.53 31.07 -5.24
N THR A 148 -23.55 31.46 -6.50
CA THR A 148 -24.56 32.40 -7.04
C THR A 148 -25.82 31.72 -7.53
N ASP A 149 -25.80 30.40 -7.70
CA ASP A 149 -26.99 29.65 -8.14
C ASP A 149 -27.89 29.29 -6.96
N SER A 150 -29.14 29.76 -7.02
CA SER A 150 -30.14 29.50 -5.98
C SER A 150 -30.53 28.03 -5.82
N GLU A 151 -30.31 27.19 -6.83
CA GLU A 151 -30.62 25.77 -6.76
C GLU A 151 -29.60 25.00 -5.91
N THR A 152 -28.33 25.44 -5.88
CA THR A 152 -27.28 24.79 -5.09
C THR A 152 -27.48 24.91 -3.59
N TYR A 153 -28.24 25.91 -3.11
CA TYR A 153 -28.67 26.03 -1.72
C TYR A 153 -29.73 25.00 -1.32
N LYS A 154 -30.45 24.42 -2.28
CA LYS A 154 -31.48 23.41 -2.03
C LYS A 154 -30.92 21.99 -1.99
N ILE A 155 -29.73 21.81 -2.52
CA ILE A 155 -29.05 20.50 -2.54
C ILE A 155 -28.21 20.40 -1.27
N THR A 156 -28.64 19.53 -0.33
CA THR A 156 -27.92 19.25 0.90
C THR A 156 -27.10 17.97 0.79
N GLU A 157 -25.85 18.01 1.24
CA GLU A 157 -25.00 16.84 1.36
C GLU A 157 -25.28 16.03 2.64
N ALA A 158 -24.64 14.88 2.79
CA ALA A 158 -24.85 13.96 3.91
C ALA A 158 -24.58 14.56 5.31
N ASP A 159 -23.86 15.68 5.39
CA ASP A 159 -23.55 16.42 6.61
C ASP A 159 -24.58 17.51 6.96
N GLY A 160 -25.62 17.67 6.14
CA GLY A 160 -26.69 18.63 6.33
C GLY A 160 -26.39 20.06 5.85
N ARG A 161 -25.22 20.29 5.25
CA ARG A 161 -24.88 21.60 4.63
C ARG A 161 -25.26 21.62 3.16
N SER A 162 -25.57 22.83 2.67
CA SER A 162 -25.85 23.00 1.25
C SER A 162 -24.58 22.94 0.40
N PHE A 163 -24.74 22.59 -0.85
CA PHE A 163 -23.63 22.54 -1.82
C PHE A 163 -22.97 23.92 -1.99
N ALA A 164 -23.75 25.00 -1.93
CA ALA A 164 -23.23 26.36 -1.96
C ALA A 164 -22.36 26.72 -0.75
N GLU A 165 -22.70 26.24 0.47
CA GLU A 165 -21.87 26.45 1.68
C GLU A 165 -20.52 25.77 1.57
N HIS A 166 -20.47 24.56 1.02
CA HIS A 166 -19.20 23.87 0.74
C HIS A 166 -18.33 24.62 -0.27
N SER A 167 -18.92 25.14 -1.34
CA SER A 167 -18.20 25.91 -2.35
C SER A 167 -17.69 27.24 -1.77
N HIS A 168 -18.44 27.87 -0.88
CA HIS A 168 -18.01 29.06 -0.18
C HIS A 168 -16.79 28.81 0.74
N GLU A 169 -16.82 27.72 1.53
CA GLU A 169 -15.66 27.34 2.36
C GLU A 169 -14.39 27.10 1.53
N GLN A 170 -14.53 26.48 0.36
CA GLN A 170 -13.39 26.26 -0.54
C GLN A 170 -12.85 27.53 -1.18
N LEU A 171 -13.69 28.55 -1.32
CA LEU A 171 -13.26 29.84 -1.87
C LEU A 171 -12.48 30.68 -0.84
N VAL A 172 -12.77 30.51 0.45
CA VAL A 172 -12.21 31.31 1.55
C VAL A 172 -10.97 30.63 2.17
N ALA A 173 -10.74 29.33 1.92
CA ALA A 173 -9.60 28.58 2.41
C ALA A 173 -8.36 28.76 1.53
#